data_469b2c351d243042e34d8bf12f535457
#
_entry.id   469b2c351d243042e34d8bf12f535457
#
_cell.length_a   1.000
_cell.length_b   1.000
_cell.length_c   1.000
_cell.angle_alpha   90.00
_cell.angle_beta   90.00
_cell.angle_gamma   90.00
#
_symmetry.space_group_name_H-M   'P 1'
#
loop_
_entity.id
_entity.type
_entity.pdbx_description
1 polymer ?
#
loop_
_entity_poly.entity_id
_entity_poly.type
_entity_poly.pdbx_seq_one_letter_code
_entity_poly.pdbx_strand_id
1 'polypeptide(L)'
;RDEGIAVLWRPLHEASNGDFWWGNDKEAYKWLWKLMYERQTKYHKLNNLIWVWSAQNADWYVGDKYCDVLSCDVYDDGNKDAQVNIMLFLQSISKNKPIAMSECGSFPDIQSIADEKAMWAFIGQWGGNYLMTDDGKLAEENNTAAELIKMYNNNLTLTRDKLPDFTHLASSIKDTEEKSAESKKNDSSKADSKTNKENTSKAE
;
A
#
# COMPACT_ATOMS: atom_id res chain seq x y z
N ARG A 1 17.11 -2.98 -3.58
CA ARG A 1 17.56 -2.90 -2.20
C ARG A 1 18.85 -2.12 -2.11
N ASP A 2 19.88 -2.55 -2.82
CA ASP A 2 21.23 -1.99 -2.67
C ASP A 2 21.33 -0.53 -3.14
N GLU A 3 20.42 -0.12 -4.03
CA GLU A 3 20.26 1.29 -4.47
C GLU A 3 19.36 2.13 -3.55
N GLY A 4 18.82 1.55 -2.47
CA GLY A 4 17.92 2.26 -1.57
C GLY A 4 16.56 2.64 -2.15
N ILE A 5 16.13 2.02 -3.26
CA ILE A 5 14.88 2.34 -3.95
C ILE A 5 13.74 1.54 -3.33
N ALA A 6 12.69 2.21 -2.84
CA ALA A 6 11.44 1.58 -2.46
C ALA A 6 10.62 1.20 -3.71
N VAL A 7 10.00 0.02 -3.68
CA VAL A 7 9.25 -0.53 -4.81
C VAL A 7 7.84 -0.90 -4.36
N LEU A 8 6.82 -0.35 -5.01
CA LEU A 8 5.46 -0.85 -4.92
C LEU A 8 5.40 -2.19 -5.67
N TRP A 9 5.33 -3.29 -4.91
CA TRP A 9 5.33 -4.64 -5.43
C TRP A 9 3.91 -5.21 -5.42
N ARG A 10 3.28 -5.29 -6.60
CA ARG A 10 1.92 -5.75 -6.80
C ARG A 10 1.88 -7.04 -7.62
N PRO A 11 2.26 -8.17 -7.02
CA PRO A 11 2.25 -9.45 -7.71
C PRO A 11 0.85 -10.06 -7.74
N LEU A 12 0.62 -10.98 -8.69
CA LEU A 12 -0.58 -11.84 -8.73
C LEU A 12 -1.88 -11.03 -8.64
N HIS A 13 -1.94 -9.89 -9.33
CA HIS A 13 -3.10 -9.00 -9.36
C HIS A 13 -4.34 -9.69 -9.95
N GLU A 14 -5.53 -9.15 -9.68
CA GLU A 14 -6.81 -9.59 -10.26
C GLU A 14 -7.10 -11.09 -10.17
N ALA A 15 -6.58 -11.75 -9.12
CA ALA A 15 -6.65 -13.20 -9.00
C ALA A 15 -8.09 -13.73 -9.00
N SER A 16 -9.05 -12.98 -8.46
CA SER A 16 -10.45 -13.44 -8.42
C SER A 16 -11.20 -13.32 -9.74
N ASN A 17 -10.64 -12.62 -10.74
CA ASN A 17 -11.29 -12.46 -12.04
C ASN A 17 -11.27 -13.75 -12.87
N GLY A 18 -10.28 -14.64 -12.62
CA GLY A 18 -10.14 -15.91 -13.32
C GLY A 18 -9.39 -15.84 -14.64
N ASP A 19 -8.90 -14.68 -15.04
CA ASP A 19 -8.20 -14.46 -16.31
C ASP A 19 -6.76 -14.96 -16.29
N PHE A 20 -6.18 -15.10 -15.09
CA PHE A 20 -4.78 -15.46 -14.90
C PHE A 20 -4.65 -16.86 -14.28
N TRP A 21 -3.55 -17.57 -14.59
CA TRP A 21 -3.29 -18.90 -14.07
C TRP A 21 -3.21 -18.95 -12.53
N TRP A 22 -2.87 -17.85 -11.85
CA TRP A 22 -2.86 -17.75 -10.39
C TRP A 22 -4.24 -17.51 -9.78
N GLY A 23 -5.28 -17.34 -10.60
CA GLY A 23 -6.67 -17.12 -10.20
C GLY A 23 -7.54 -18.39 -10.16
N ASN A 24 -6.96 -19.58 -10.34
CA ASN A 24 -7.74 -20.82 -10.41
C ASN A 24 -8.23 -21.33 -9.03
N ASP A 25 -7.49 -21.03 -7.96
CA ASP A 25 -7.83 -21.50 -6.62
C ASP A 25 -7.38 -20.49 -5.55
N LYS A 26 -8.30 -20.03 -4.71
CA LYS A 26 -8.00 -18.98 -3.73
C LYS A 26 -7.06 -19.42 -2.61
N GLU A 27 -7.10 -20.68 -2.20
CA GLU A 27 -6.22 -21.15 -1.14
C GLU A 27 -4.79 -21.39 -1.67
N ALA A 28 -4.67 -21.90 -2.90
CA ALA A 28 -3.38 -21.97 -3.59
C ALA A 28 -2.78 -20.56 -3.84
N TYR A 29 -3.60 -19.58 -4.22
CA TYR A 29 -3.19 -18.18 -4.33
C TYR A 29 -2.63 -17.63 -3.02
N LYS A 30 -3.37 -17.78 -1.91
CA LYS A 30 -2.92 -17.31 -0.59
C LYS A 30 -1.64 -17.99 -0.14
N TRP A 31 -1.51 -19.29 -0.42
CA TRP A 31 -0.29 -20.04 -0.13
C TRP A 31 0.89 -19.51 -0.96
N LEU A 32 0.70 -19.33 -2.27
CA LEU A 32 1.72 -18.81 -3.18
C LEU A 32 2.18 -17.41 -2.78
N TRP A 33 1.24 -16.52 -2.44
CA TRP A 33 1.55 -15.17 -1.96
C TRP A 33 2.44 -15.21 -0.70
N LYS A 34 2.03 -16.00 0.31
CA LYS A 34 2.80 -16.13 1.55
C LYS A 34 4.18 -16.72 1.33
N LEU A 35 4.29 -17.73 0.47
CA LEU A 35 5.57 -18.33 0.07
C LEU A 35 6.48 -17.27 -0.58
N MET A 36 5.96 -16.51 -1.52
CA MET A 36 6.69 -15.44 -2.21
C MET A 36 7.12 -14.35 -1.22
N TYR A 37 6.23 -13.90 -0.34
CA TYR A 37 6.53 -12.94 0.72
C TYR A 37 7.70 -13.42 1.60
N GLU A 38 7.61 -14.64 2.11
CA GLU A 38 8.65 -15.19 2.98
C GLU A 38 9.99 -15.39 2.26
N ARG A 39 9.94 -15.84 1.01
CA ARG A 39 11.16 -16.01 0.20
C ARG A 39 11.83 -14.66 -0.05
N GLN A 40 11.08 -13.66 -0.48
CA GLN A 40 11.65 -12.35 -0.79
C GLN A 40 12.13 -11.62 0.47
N THR A 41 11.35 -11.62 1.55
CA THR A 41 11.72 -10.88 2.77
C THR A 41 12.76 -11.62 3.63
N LYS A 42 12.58 -12.93 3.87
CA LYS A 42 13.45 -13.67 4.80
C LYS A 42 14.70 -14.24 4.13
N TYR A 43 14.57 -14.81 2.91
CA TYR A 43 15.69 -15.44 2.22
C TYR A 43 16.49 -14.42 1.43
N HIS A 44 15.84 -13.68 0.51
CA HIS A 44 16.50 -12.67 -0.33
C HIS A 44 16.76 -11.34 0.38
N LYS A 45 16.20 -11.13 1.56
CA LYS A 45 16.34 -9.90 2.36
C LYS A 45 15.94 -8.63 1.60
N LEU A 46 14.89 -8.72 0.78
CA LEU A 46 14.31 -7.58 0.10
C LEU A 46 13.39 -6.82 1.06
N ASN A 47 13.94 -5.85 1.75
CA ASN A 47 13.24 -5.03 2.76
C ASN A 47 12.75 -3.68 2.19
N ASN A 48 12.87 -3.49 0.89
CA ASN A 48 12.47 -2.29 0.16
C ASN A 48 11.17 -2.48 -0.64
N LEU A 49 10.49 -3.62 -0.50
CA LEU A 49 9.22 -3.91 -1.16
C LEU A 49 8.06 -3.45 -0.30
N ILE A 50 7.16 -2.66 -0.89
CA ILE A 50 5.85 -2.31 -0.33
C ILE A 50 4.83 -3.21 -1.01
N TRP A 51 4.25 -4.14 -0.26
CA TRP A 51 3.38 -5.20 -0.78
C TRP A 51 1.97 -4.67 -1.02
N VAL A 52 1.58 -4.63 -2.28
CA VAL A 52 0.27 -4.12 -2.74
C VAL A 52 -0.60 -5.30 -3.16
N TRP A 53 -1.70 -5.52 -2.44
CA TRP A 53 -2.67 -6.56 -2.76
C TRP A 53 -3.82 -5.99 -3.58
N SER A 54 -4.20 -6.68 -4.69
CA SER A 54 -5.30 -6.30 -5.59
C SER A 54 -5.97 -7.53 -6.22
N ALA A 55 -6.40 -8.50 -5.39
CA ALA A 55 -7.08 -9.69 -5.92
C ALA A 55 -8.58 -9.48 -6.23
N GLN A 56 -9.11 -8.28 -6.05
CA GLN A 56 -10.48 -7.83 -6.37
C GLN A 56 -11.60 -8.46 -5.52
N ASN A 57 -11.32 -9.40 -4.62
CA ASN A 57 -12.32 -10.07 -3.79
C ASN A 57 -11.79 -10.35 -2.38
N ALA A 58 -12.56 -9.98 -1.35
CA ALA A 58 -12.17 -10.11 0.06
C ALA A 58 -11.81 -11.55 0.47
N ASP A 59 -12.44 -12.55 -0.10
CA ASP A 59 -12.16 -13.97 0.16
C ASP A 59 -10.71 -14.36 -0.20
N TRP A 60 -10.07 -13.60 -1.08
CA TRP A 60 -8.69 -13.81 -1.54
C TRP A 60 -7.67 -13.07 -0.68
N TYR A 61 -8.11 -12.35 0.34
CA TYR A 61 -7.21 -11.56 1.16
C TYR A 61 -6.20 -12.43 1.90
N VAL A 62 -4.94 -12.01 1.82
CA VAL A 62 -3.77 -12.76 2.34
C VAL A 62 -3.49 -12.47 3.82
N GLY A 63 -4.12 -11.45 4.38
CA GLY A 63 -3.98 -11.00 5.76
C GLY A 63 -3.00 -9.86 5.95
N ASP A 64 -3.24 -9.02 6.95
CA ASP A 64 -2.51 -7.77 7.24
C ASP A 64 -0.99 -7.94 7.36
N LYS A 65 -0.55 -9.10 7.80
CA LYS A 65 0.88 -9.41 7.95
C LYS A 65 1.63 -9.47 6.62
N TYR A 66 0.94 -9.79 5.54
CA TYR A 66 1.54 -10.09 4.24
C TYR A 66 1.23 -9.03 3.17
N CYS A 67 0.64 -7.92 3.58
CA CYS A 67 0.19 -6.84 2.73
C CYS A 67 0.41 -5.49 3.42
N ASP A 68 0.90 -4.50 2.69
CA ASP A 68 1.09 -3.13 3.18
C ASP A 68 0.01 -2.19 2.67
N VAL A 69 -0.47 -2.38 1.45
CA VAL A 69 -1.47 -1.55 0.78
C VAL A 69 -2.57 -2.42 0.19
N LEU A 70 -3.83 -2.08 0.42
CA LEU A 70 -4.97 -2.66 -0.28
C LEU A 70 -5.26 -1.87 -1.54
N SER A 71 -5.56 -2.53 -2.64
CA SER A 71 -5.90 -1.83 -3.87
C SER A 71 -6.94 -2.57 -4.70
N CYS A 72 -7.55 -1.84 -5.62
CA CYS A 72 -8.45 -2.34 -6.63
C CYS A 72 -8.08 -1.78 -7.99
N ASP A 73 -8.39 -2.53 -9.04
CA ASP A 73 -8.30 -2.10 -10.43
C ASP A 73 -9.72 -1.74 -10.90
N VAL A 74 -9.89 -0.54 -11.49
CA VAL A 74 -11.19 0.05 -11.78
C VAL A 74 -11.26 0.44 -13.25
N TYR A 75 -11.98 -0.36 -14.00
CA TYR A 75 -12.23 -0.13 -15.43
C TYR A 75 -13.71 0.17 -15.67
N ASP A 76 -14.14 1.32 -15.16
CA ASP A 76 -15.46 1.90 -15.37
C ASP A 76 -15.29 3.09 -16.32
N ASP A 77 -15.24 2.77 -17.62
CA ASP A 77 -14.82 3.69 -18.66
C ASP A 77 -15.71 4.93 -18.72
N GLY A 78 -15.05 6.10 -18.67
CA GLY A 78 -15.71 7.40 -18.66
C GLY A 78 -16.32 7.81 -17.32
N ASN A 79 -16.36 6.94 -16.32
CA ASN A 79 -16.80 7.31 -14.99
C ASN A 79 -15.73 8.13 -14.27
N LYS A 80 -16.12 9.30 -13.80
CA LYS A 80 -15.25 10.26 -13.08
C LYS A 80 -15.57 10.36 -11.58
N ASP A 81 -16.42 9.48 -11.06
CA ASP A 81 -16.77 9.44 -9.65
C ASP A 81 -15.55 9.08 -8.80
N ALA A 82 -15.59 9.50 -7.53
CA ALA A 82 -14.52 9.21 -6.57
C ALA A 82 -14.37 7.73 -6.19
N GLN A 83 -15.24 6.85 -6.67
CA GLN A 83 -15.25 5.40 -6.44
C GLN A 83 -15.35 5.03 -4.94
N VAL A 84 -16.20 5.76 -4.20
CA VAL A 84 -16.39 5.59 -2.74
C VAL A 84 -16.79 4.17 -2.37
N ASN A 85 -17.66 3.52 -3.17
CA ASN A 85 -18.09 2.15 -2.90
C ASN A 85 -16.91 1.17 -2.88
N ILE A 86 -15.96 1.33 -3.81
CA ILE A 86 -14.75 0.50 -3.87
C ILE A 86 -13.84 0.81 -2.68
N MET A 87 -13.71 2.08 -2.31
CA MET A 87 -12.97 2.47 -1.11
C MET A 87 -13.55 1.84 0.14
N LEU A 88 -14.86 1.90 0.35
CA LEU A 88 -15.56 1.29 1.49
C LEU A 88 -15.40 -0.24 1.50
N PHE A 89 -15.45 -0.87 0.33
CA PHE A 89 -15.17 -2.29 0.19
C PHE A 89 -13.76 -2.62 0.69
N LEU A 90 -12.73 -1.92 0.24
CA LEU A 90 -11.35 -2.15 0.70
C LEU A 90 -11.19 -1.88 2.20
N GLN A 91 -11.82 -0.83 2.73
CA GLN A 91 -11.84 -0.53 4.17
C GLN A 91 -12.52 -1.62 5.00
N SER A 92 -13.47 -2.35 4.42
CA SER A 92 -14.11 -3.48 5.09
C SER A 92 -13.18 -4.68 5.26
N ILE A 93 -12.17 -4.82 4.40
CA ILE A 93 -11.16 -5.89 4.45
C ILE A 93 -10.14 -5.61 5.58
N SER A 94 -9.60 -4.40 5.64
CA SER A 94 -8.70 -3.95 6.71
C SER A 94 -8.80 -2.45 6.92
N LYS A 95 -8.96 -2.04 8.19
CA LYS A 95 -9.11 -0.62 8.58
C LYS A 95 -7.77 0.11 8.75
N ASN A 96 -6.66 -0.63 8.76
CA ASN A 96 -5.35 -0.09 9.15
C ASN A 96 -4.38 -0.02 7.97
N LYS A 97 -4.84 -0.26 6.75
CA LYS A 97 -3.99 -0.22 5.55
C LYS A 97 -4.32 0.98 4.68
N PRO A 98 -3.31 1.63 4.09
CA PRO A 98 -3.54 2.56 2.98
C PRO A 98 -4.32 1.88 1.86
N ILE A 99 -5.16 2.65 1.18
CA ILE A 99 -6.03 2.17 0.12
C ILE A 99 -5.65 2.87 -1.17
N ALA A 100 -5.52 2.12 -2.26
CA ALA A 100 -5.14 2.64 -3.56
C ALA A 100 -6.07 2.15 -4.68
N MET A 101 -6.10 2.89 -5.75
CA MET A 101 -6.62 2.47 -7.04
C MET A 101 -5.41 2.12 -7.90
N SER A 102 -5.07 0.82 -7.93
CA SER A 102 -3.80 0.37 -8.54
C SER A 102 -3.80 0.47 -10.05
N GLU A 103 -4.98 0.35 -10.66
CA GLU A 103 -5.21 0.60 -12.07
C GLU A 103 -6.54 1.31 -12.27
N CYS A 104 -6.62 2.17 -13.28
CA CYS A 104 -7.88 2.71 -13.77
C CYS A 104 -7.83 3.01 -15.27
N GLY A 105 -8.96 2.89 -15.94
CA GLY A 105 -9.13 3.34 -17.32
C GLY A 105 -9.33 4.84 -17.39
N SER A 106 -10.19 5.38 -16.53
CA SER A 106 -10.45 6.81 -16.41
C SER A 106 -10.09 7.30 -15.02
N PHE A 107 -9.38 8.43 -14.91
CA PHE A 107 -9.13 9.06 -13.62
C PHE A 107 -10.43 9.62 -13.03
N PRO A 108 -10.68 9.42 -11.72
CA PRO A 108 -11.71 10.15 -11.00
C PRO A 108 -11.47 11.66 -11.06
N ASP A 109 -12.54 12.45 -11.07
CA ASP A 109 -12.40 13.91 -10.93
C ASP A 109 -11.86 14.25 -9.54
N ILE A 110 -10.81 15.06 -9.50
CA ILE A 110 -10.13 15.43 -8.26
C ILE A 110 -11.07 16.18 -7.30
N GLN A 111 -12.08 16.88 -7.79
CA GLN A 111 -13.06 17.56 -6.96
C GLN A 111 -14.02 16.55 -6.32
N SER A 112 -14.46 15.53 -7.06
CA SER A 112 -15.27 14.43 -6.51
C SER A 112 -14.52 13.70 -5.39
N ILE A 113 -13.21 13.42 -5.58
CA ILE A 113 -12.36 12.84 -4.52
C ILE A 113 -12.36 13.70 -3.25
N ALA A 114 -12.25 15.04 -3.41
CA ALA A 114 -12.23 15.97 -2.29
C ALA A 114 -13.58 16.05 -1.58
N ASP A 115 -14.65 16.21 -2.33
CA ASP A 115 -16.01 16.42 -1.82
C ASP A 115 -16.51 15.17 -1.07
N GLU A 116 -16.22 14.00 -1.60
CA GLU A 116 -16.59 12.70 -1.02
C GLU A 116 -15.56 12.16 -0.02
N LYS A 117 -14.44 12.87 0.17
CA LYS A 117 -13.32 12.49 1.05
C LYS A 117 -12.72 11.11 0.72
N ALA A 118 -12.78 10.74 -0.55
CA ALA A 118 -12.25 9.48 -1.04
C ALA A 118 -10.73 9.59 -1.30
N MET A 119 -9.95 9.79 -0.26
CA MET A 119 -8.51 10.03 -0.34
C MET A 119 -7.74 8.75 -0.63
N TRP A 120 -7.55 8.45 -1.91
CA TRP A 120 -6.72 7.36 -2.40
C TRP A 120 -5.23 7.64 -2.11
N ALA A 121 -4.51 6.64 -1.59
CA ALA A 121 -3.06 6.75 -1.34
C ALA A 121 -2.26 6.95 -2.63
N PHE A 122 -2.68 6.28 -3.68
CA PHE A 122 -2.26 6.56 -5.06
C PHE A 122 -3.32 6.08 -6.04
N ILE A 123 -3.26 6.62 -7.25
CA ILE A 123 -4.08 6.22 -8.40
C ILE A 123 -3.15 5.95 -9.57
N GLY A 124 -3.23 4.75 -10.16
CA GLY A 124 -2.44 4.32 -11.30
C GLY A 124 -3.28 4.31 -12.59
N GLN A 125 -2.95 5.17 -13.54
CA GLN A 125 -3.53 5.08 -14.87
C GLN A 125 -2.96 3.88 -15.62
N TRP A 126 -3.83 3.06 -16.22
CA TRP A 126 -3.39 2.03 -17.13
C TRP A 126 -2.83 2.62 -18.43
N GLY A 127 -1.81 1.98 -18.96
CA GLY A 127 -1.17 2.39 -20.21
C GLY A 127 -1.95 1.97 -21.48
N GLY A 128 -1.26 1.97 -22.63
CA GLY A 128 -1.87 1.59 -23.91
C GLY A 128 -3.03 2.50 -24.29
N ASN A 129 -4.06 1.93 -24.83
CA ASN A 129 -5.23 2.66 -25.37
C ASN A 129 -6.03 3.45 -24.32
N TYR A 130 -5.77 3.27 -23.02
CA TYR A 130 -6.37 4.10 -21.96
C TYR A 130 -5.64 5.45 -21.78
N LEU A 131 -4.40 5.55 -22.21
CA LEU A 131 -3.60 6.77 -22.10
C LEU A 131 -3.15 7.33 -23.44
N MET A 132 -2.67 6.46 -24.33
CA MET A 132 -2.13 6.86 -25.64
C MET A 132 -2.66 5.96 -26.74
N THR A 133 -3.00 6.57 -27.86
CA THR A 133 -3.35 5.87 -29.09
C THR A 133 -2.09 5.30 -29.76
N ASP A 134 -2.23 4.38 -30.69
CA ASP A 134 -1.13 3.73 -31.42
C ASP A 134 -0.24 4.74 -32.19
N ASP A 135 -0.79 5.90 -32.56
CA ASP A 135 -0.05 7.00 -33.23
C ASP A 135 0.59 7.99 -32.22
N GLY A 136 0.59 7.65 -30.94
CA GLY A 136 1.27 8.40 -29.88
C GLY A 136 0.56 9.66 -29.40
N LYS A 137 -0.74 9.81 -29.72
CA LYS A 137 -1.57 10.89 -29.18
C LYS A 137 -2.27 10.47 -27.89
N LEU A 138 -2.74 11.45 -27.12
CA LEU A 138 -3.55 11.18 -25.94
C LEU A 138 -4.86 10.50 -26.34
N ALA A 139 -5.22 9.43 -25.65
CA ALA A 139 -6.51 8.75 -25.81
C ALA A 139 -7.58 9.50 -25.01
N GLU A 140 -8.14 10.55 -25.60
CA GLU A 140 -9.06 11.49 -24.93
C GLU A 140 -10.44 10.90 -24.60
N GLU A 141 -10.74 9.68 -25.03
CA GLU A 141 -11.98 8.98 -24.69
C GLU A 141 -12.08 8.71 -23.17
N ASN A 142 -10.95 8.43 -22.52
CA ASN A 142 -10.89 8.13 -21.10
C ASN A 142 -10.49 9.35 -20.25
N ASN A 143 -9.55 10.15 -20.74
CA ASN A 143 -9.02 11.30 -20.00
C ASN A 143 -8.64 12.39 -20.99
N THR A 144 -9.34 13.49 -20.97
CA THR A 144 -8.97 14.66 -21.79
C THR A 144 -7.70 15.34 -21.26
N ALA A 145 -6.99 16.03 -22.14
CA ALA A 145 -5.82 16.82 -21.75
C ALA A 145 -6.17 17.84 -20.65
N ALA A 146 -7.35 18.45 -20.70
CA ALA A 146 -7.80 19.42 -19.71
C ALA A 146 -8.02 18.77 -18.33
N GLU A 147 -8.59 17.57 -18.26
CA GLU A 147 -8.77 16.82 -17.00
C GLU A 147 -7.44 16.42 -16.40
N LEU A 148 -6.50 15.93 -17.18
CA LEU A 148 -5.15 15.59 -16.70
C LEU A 148 -4.42 16.83 -16.16
N ILE A 149 -4.47 17.96 -16.88
CA ILE A 149 -3.88 19.22 -16.42
C ILE A 149 -4.55 19.67 -15.11
N LYS A 150 -5.86 19.61 -14.99
CA LYS A 150 -6.60 19.93 -13.77
C LYS A 150 -6.16 19.06 -12.61
N MET A 151 -6.03 17.75 -12.81
CA MET A 151 -5.65 16.80 -11.78
C MET A 151 -4.20 16.99 -11.33
N TYR A 152 -3.23 17.02 -12.24
CA TYR A 152 -1.82 17.14 -11.90
C TYR A 152 -1.44 18.48 -11.27
N ASN A 153 -2.19 19.55 -11.57
CA ASN A 153 -1.97 20.89 -10.97
C ASN A 153 -2.82 21.15 -9.72
N ASN A 154 -3.66 20.23 -9.29
CA ASN A 154 -4.46 20.38 -8.08
C ASN A 154 -3.58 20.30 -6.81
N ASN A 155 -3.94 21.07 -5.78
CA ASN A 155 -3.23 21.06 -4.50
C ASN A 155 -3.39 19.74 -3.72
N LEU A 156 -4.40 18.93 -4.03
CA LEU A 156 -4.61 17.60 -3.44
C LEU A 156 -3.75 16.54 -4.12
N THR A 157 -3.18 16.83 -5.29
CA THR A 157 -2.34 15.89 -6.02
C THR A 157 -0.88 16.07 -5.64
N LEU A 158 -0.30 15.04 -5.06
CA LEU A 158 1.12 14.99 -4.76
C LEU A 158 1.87 14.38 -5.95
N THR A 159 2.55 15.20 -6.71
CA THR A 159 3.39 14.80 -7.83
C THR A 159 4.86 14.68 -7.38
N ARG A 160 5.70 14.02 -8.18
CA ARG A 160 7.10 13.77 -7.83
C ARG A 160 7.90 15.03 -7.46
N ASP A 161 7.65 16.14 -8.14
CA ASP A 161 8.27 17.43 -7.89
C ASP A 161 7.81 18.13 -6.61
N LYS A 162 6.67 17.68 -6.05
CA LYS A 162 6.08 18.18 -4.81
C LYS A 162 6.32 17.25 -3.61
N LEU A 163 7.07 16.15 -3.80
CA LEU A 163 7.39 15.25 -2.70
C LEU A 163 8.21 15.98 -1.63
N PRO A 164 7.87 15.81 -0.35
CA PRO A 164 8.70 16.34 0.72
C PRO A 164 10.07 15.66 0.73
N ASP A 165 11.06 16.37 1.26
CA ASP A 165 12.39 15.79 1.45
C ASP A 165 12.35 14.76 2.59
N PHE A 166 12.43 13.48 2.24
CA PHE A 166 12.45 12.36 3.17
C PHE A 166 13.85 12.01 3.69
N THR A 167 14.90 12.72 3.26
CA THR A 167 16.29 12.38 3.65
C THR A 167 16.52 12.48 5.17
N HIS A 168 15.78 13.37 5.84
CA HIS A 168 15.82 13.52 7.30
C HIS A 168 14.88 12.59 8.06
N LEU A 169 13.90 11.96 7.39
CA LEU A 169 12.94 11.06 8.07
C LEU A 169 13.61 9.77 8.54
N ALA A 170 14.55 9.24 7.75
CA ALA A 170 15.27 8.01 8.08
C ALA A 170 16.16 8.16 9.33
N SER A 171 16.73 9.34 9.57
CA SER A 171 17.50 9.62 10.79
C SER A 171 16.60 9.73 12.03
N SER A 172 15.46 10.41 11.92
CA SER A 172 14.51 10.56 13.04
C SER A 172 13.85 9.24 13.44
N ILE A 173 13.63 8.31 12.51
CA ILE A 173 13.09 6.97 12.79
C ILE A 173 14.15 6.14 13.55
N LYS A 174 15.41 6.16 13.16
CA LYS A 174 16.49 5.48 13.88
C LYS A 174 16.63 5.96 15.31
N ASP A 175 16.60 7.29 15.51
CA ASP A 175 16.66 7.90 16.85
C ASP A 175 15.47 7.49 17.74
N THR A 176 14.30 7.24 17.15
CA THR A 176 13.09 6.81 17.87
C THR A 176 13.15 5.33 18.22
N GLU A 177 13.70 4.50 17.35
CA GLU A 177 13.91 3.07 17.59
C GLU A 177 14.98 2.82 18.65
N GLU A 178 16.09 3.54 18.62
CA GLU A 178 17.15 3.47 19.63
C GLU A 178 16.64 3.90 21.02
N LYS A 179 15.90 5.01 21.11
CA LYS A 179 15.26 5.47 22.36
C LYS A 179 14.23 4.48 22.90
N SER A 180 13.47 3.83 22.02
CA SER A 180 12.50 2.80 22.42
C SER A 180 13.18 1.51 22.90
N ALA A 181 14.32 1.16 22.34
CA ALA A 181 15.13 0.01 22.74
C ALA A 181 15.83 0.26 24.10
N GLU A 182 16.32 1.47 24.34
CA GLU A 182 16.91 1.86 25.62
C GLU A 182 15.88 1.92 26.76
N SER A 183 14.66 2.42 26.48
CA SER A 183 13.59 2.44 27.47
C SER A 183 13.16 1.03 27.88
N LYS A 184 13.11 0.09 26.96
CA LYS A 184 12.80 -1.33 27.26
C LYS A 184 13.90 -2.04 28.05
N LYS A 185 15.18 -1.70 27.83
CA LYS A 185 16.31 -2.22 28.62
C LYS A 185 16.29 -1.69 30.05
N ASN A 186 15.92 -0.43 30.24
CA ASN A 186 15.85 0.18 31.57
C ASN A 186 14.65 -0.34 32.40
N ASP A 187 13.55 -0.73 31.78
CA ASP A 187 12.40 -1.34 32.46
C ASP A 187 12.69 -2.81 32.86
N SER A 188 13.41 -3.57 32.05
CA SER A 188 13.80 -4.94 32.40
C SER A 188 14.81 -4.97 33.53
N SER A 189 15.74 -4.01 33.60
CA SER A 189 16.72 -3.93 34.70
C SER A 189 16.09 -3.48 36.02
N LYS A 190 14.94 -2.76 36.01
CA LYS A 190 14.18 -2.42 37.22
C LYS A 190 13.30 -3.55 37.72
N ALA A 191 12.88 -4.47 36.88
CA ALA A 191 12.13 -5.66 37.28
C ALA A 191 13.00 -6.67 38.03
N ASP A 192 14.22 -6.90 37.54
CA ASP A 192 15.19 -7.82 38.20
C ASP A 192 15.68 -7.32 39.53
N SER A 193 15.74 -5.99 39.75
CA SER A 193 16.17 -5.42 41.06
C SER A 193 15.09 -5.47 42.14
N LYS A 194 13.80 -5.65 41.77
CA LYS A 194 12.69 -5.81 42.74
C LYS A 194 12.54 -7.25 43.21
N THR A 195 12.82 -8.24 42.39
CA THR A 195 12.73 -9.66 42.75
C THR A 195 13.84 -10.11 43.70
N ASN A 196 15.00 -9.44 43.71
CA ASN A 196 16.08 -9.76 44.63
C ASN A 196 15.95 -9.12 46.03
N LYS A 197 15.01 -8.21 46.27
CA LYS A 197 14.76 -7.61 47.59
C LYS A 197 13.69 -8.33 48.41
N GLU A 198 12.84 -9.14 47.79
CA GLU A 198 11.80 -9.90 48.52
C GLU A 198 12.25 -11.27 49.03
N ASN A 199 13.40 -11.79 48.59
CA ASN A 199 13.91 -13.09 49.01
C ASN A 199 14.90 -13.05 50.20
N THR A 200 15.21 -11.87 50.78
CA THR A 200 16.11 -11.74 51.94
C THR A 200 15.40 -11.42 53.25
N SER A 201 14.06 -11.40 53.32
CA SER A 201 13.32 -11.09 54.54
C SER A 201 12.49 -12.26 55.11
N LYS A 202 12.80 -13.52 54.74
CA LYS A 202 12.18 -14.74 55.31
C LYS A 202 13.21 -15.77 55.71
N ALA A 203 14.18 -15.35 56.55
CA ALA A 203 15.05 -16.25 57.28
C ALA A 203 15.51 -15.52 58.57
N GLU A 204 14.60 -15.44 59.54
CA GLU A 204 14.80 -15.37 60.97
C GLU A 204 13.53 -15.82 61.70
#